data_8d1bd8cb29fcf8219807805d680b5f24
#
_entry.id   8d1bd8cb29fcf8219807805d680b5f24
#
_cell.length_a   1.000
_cell.length_b   1.000
_cell.length_c   1.000
_cell.angle_alpha   90.00
_cell.angle_beta   90.00
_cell.angle_gamma   90.00
#
_symmetry.space_group_name_H-M   'P 1'
#
loop_
_entity.id
_entity.type
_entity.pdbx_description
1 polymer ?
#
loop_
_entity_poly.entity_id
_entity_poly.type
_entity_poly.pdbx_seq_one_letter_code
_entity_poly.pdbx_strand_id
1 'polypeptide(L)'
;MEREDTELEELGDTKVPLVSAEPQQRVRRTPRTRPPSRLPRADSRSIDERMEAGRALRKRCPRSAHARWKPFRGRDPLAQLRRSDATRLPWLVPVRHGRMAESSFAFLRGTPFVMACDLAHTPVSGLRCQLSGDAHLANFGLFATPERHLIFDLNDFDETLPGPFEWDVKRLAASC
;
A
#
# COMPACT_ATOMS: atom_id res chain seq x y z
N MET A 1 -41.58 -54.92 -6.09
CA MET A 1 -40.34 -54.61 -5.33
C MET A 1 -39.21 -54.56 -6.36
N GLU A 2 -39.25 -53.46 -7.13
CA GLU A 2 -38.32 -53.17 -8.19
C GLU A 2 -37.28 -52.18 -7.67
N ARG A 3 -36.00 -52.47 -7.90
CA ARG A 3 -34.88 -51.59 -7.55
C ARG A 3 -34.60 -50.75 -8.78
N GLU A 4 -34.71 -49.44 -8.63
CA GLU A 4 -34.23 -48.47 -9.61
C GLU A 4 -32.71 -48.39 -9.49
N ASP A 5 -32.00 -48.84 -10.51
CA ASP A 5 -30.57 -48.65 -10.69
C ASP A 5 -30.37 -47.19 -11.23
N THR A 6 -29.75 -46.35 -10.42
CA THR A 6 -29.38 -45.01 -10.83
C THR A 6 -28.06 -45.05 -11.61
N GLU A 7 -28.15 -44.83 -12.91
CA GLU A 7 -27.01 -44.68 -13.81
C GLU A 7 -26.17 -43.46 -13.39
N LEU A 8 -24.88 -43.70 -13.14
CA LEU A 8 -23.89 -42.67 -12.97
C LEU A 8 -23.42 -42.23 -14.36
N GLU A 9 -23.77 -41.01 -14.77
CA GLU A 9 -23.20 -40.36 -15.94
C GLU A 9 -21.69 -40.10 -15.75
N GLU A 10 -20.89 -40.73 -16.60
CA GLU A 10 -19.45 -40.44 -16.74
C GLU A 10 -19.26 -39.04 -17.28
N LEU A 11 -18.70 -38.15 -16.44
CA LEU A 11 -18.22 -36.85 -16.85
C LEU A 11 -16.98 -37.00 -17.72
N GLY A 12 -17.15 -36.72 -18.97
CA GLY A 12 -16.15 -36.83 -20.02
C GLY A 12 -14.89 -36.02 -19.74
N ASP A 13 -13.80 -36.64 -20.08
CA ASP A 13 -12.40 -36.17 -20.04
C ASP A 13 -12.21 -34.91 -20.92
N THR A 14 -12.38 -33.74 -20.36
CA THR A 14 -12.15 -32.48 -21.06
C THR A 14 -10.65 -32.21 -21.11
N LYS A 15 -9.97 -32.67 -22.14
CA LYS A 15 -8.58 -32.32 -22.43
C LYS A 15 -8.45 -30.83 -22.61
N VAL A 16 -7.89 -30.16 -21.60
CA VAL A 16 -7.45 -28.78 -21.70
C VAL A 16 -6.26 -28.72 -22.66
N PRO A 17 -6.29 -27.93 -23.74
CA PRO A 17 -5.17 -27.81 -24.65
C PRO A 17 -3.99 -27.18 -23.93
N LEU A 18 -2.84 -27.86 -23.90
CA LEU A 18 -1.55 -27.29 -23.48
C LEU A 18 -1.20 -26.15 -24.44
N VAL A 19 -1.38 -24.92 -23.97
CA VAL A 19 -0.87 -23.74 -24.67
C VAL A 19 0.64 -23.83 -24.65
N SER A 20 1.26 -24.09 -25.81
CA SER A 20 2.70 -24.07 -26.01
C SER A 20 3.22 -22.68 -25.61
N ALA A 21 4.03 -22.64 -24.55
CA ALA A 21 4.69 -21.44 -24.11
C ALA A 21 5.69 -21.00 -25.19
N GLU A 22 5.41 -19.91 -25.88
CA GLU A 22 6.40 -19.23 -26.69
C GLU A 22 7.58 -18.79 -25.81
N PRO A 23 8.83 -18.87 -26.31
CA PRO A 23 9.99 -18.48 -25.52
C PRO A 23 9.92 -16.97 -25.23
N GLN A 24 9.70 -16.63 -23.96
CA GLN A 24 9.72 -15.25 -23.49
C GLN A 24 11.06 -14.61 -23.87
N GLN A 25 11.03 -13.61 -24.73
CA GLN A 25 12.18 -12.79 -25.06
C GLN A 25 12.78 -12.26 -23.74
N ARG A 26 14.03 -12.63 -23.46
CA ARG A 26 14.81 -12.10 -22.34
C ARG A 26 14.88 -10.59 -22.48
N VAL A 27 14.03 -9.88 -21.72
CA VAL A 27 14.17 -8.42 -21.55
C VAL A 27 15.57 -8.18 -20.98
N ARG A 28 16.44 -7.54 -21.79
CA ARG A 28 17.76 -7.10 -21.32
C ARG A 28 17.55 -6.13 -20.16
N ARG A 29 17.77 -6.61 -18.94
CA ARG A 29 17.79 -5.75 -17.75
C ARG A 29 18.94 -4.76 -17.93
N THR A 30 18.61 -3.50 -18.17
CA THR A 30 19.58 -2.41 -18.01
C THR A 30 20.14 -2.47 -16.58
N PRO A 31 21.46 -2.34 -16.39
CA PRO A 31 22.01 -2.33 -15.03
C PRO A 31 21.36 -1.16 -14.27
N ARG A 32 20.58 -1.48 -13.23
CA ARG A 32 20.09 -0.47 -12.29
C ARG A 32 21.32 0.07 -11.58
N THR A 33 21.78 1.24 -11.98
CA THR A 33 22.73 2.01 -11.18
C THR A 33 22.07 2.27 -9.83
N ARG A 34 22.48 1.48 -8.82
CA ARG A 34 22.06 1.68 -7.44
C ARG A 34 22.54 3.07 -7.02
N PRO A 35 21.66 4.02 -6.69
CA PRO A 35 22.10 5.29 -6.15
C PRO A 35 22.94 4.97 -4.90
N PRO A 36 24.04 5.69 -4.66
CA PRO A 36 24.87 5.45 -3.49
C PRO A 36 23.98 5.52 -2.25
N SER A 37 23.88 4.42 -1.53
CA SER A 37 23.18 4.35 -0.24
C SER A 37 23.98 5.17 0.76
N ARG A 38 23.82 6.48 0.76
CA ARG A 38 24.19 7.28 1.91
C ARG A 38 23.20 6.91 3.00
N LEU A 39 23.60 5.98 3.86
CA LEU A 39 22.94 5.82 5.15
C LEU A 39 22.79 7.23 5.74
N PRO A 40 21.61 7.61 6.22
CA PRO A 40 21.45 8.90 6.88
C PRO A 40 22.53 8.98 7.97
N ARG A 41 23.38 10.03 7.92
CA ARG A 41 24.34 10.27 8.98
C ARG A 41 23.56 10.28 10.28
N ALA A 42 24.05 9.53 11.27
CA ALA A 42 23.48 9.57 12.61
C ALA A 42 23.35 11.04 13.02
N ASP A 43 22.17 11.43 13.47
CA ASP A 43 21.92 12.80 13.92
C ASP A 43 22.80 13.09 15.13
N SER A 44 23.82 13.92 14.94
CA SER A 44 24.80 14.25 15.97
C SER A 44 24.26 15.22 17.04
N ARG A 45 23.02 15.70 16.86
CA ARG A 45 22.39 16.62 17.82
C ARG A 45 22.09 15.91 19.14
N SER A 46 22.23 16.63 20.24
CA SER A 46 21.80 16.18 21.57
C SER A 46 20.28 15.89 21.60
N ILE A 47 19.83 15.21 22.63
CA ILE A 47 18.39 14.95 22.84
C ILE A 47 17.63 16.28 22.94
N ASP A 48 18.17 17.27 23.69
CA ASP A 48 17.51 18.56 23.88
C ASP A 48 17.40 19.35 22.59
N GLU A 49 18.46 19.39 21.76
CA GLU A 49 18.43 20.01 20.44
C GLU A 49 17.40 19.35 19.50
N ARG A 50 17.26 18.02 19.56
CA ARG A 50 16.24 17.29 18.77
C ARG A 50 14.84 17.61 19.26
N MET A 51 14.64 17.71 20.58
CA MET A 51 13.35 18.08 21.18
C MET A 51 12.96 19.52 20.81
N GLU A 52 13.90 20.44 20.83
CA GLU A 52 13.65 21.85 20.47
C GLU A 52 13.35 21.98 18.97
N ALA A 53 14.09 21.30 18.11
CA ALA A 53 13.79 21.22 16.69
C ALA A 53 12.38 20.67 16.44
N GLY A 54 11.96 19.62 17.16
CA GLY A 54 10.61 19.06 17.09
C GLY A 54 9.53 20.06 17.56
N ARG A 55 9.81 20.87 18.59
CA ARG A 55 8.90 21.96 19.02
C ARG A 55 8.78 23.05 17.96
N ALA A 56 9.90 23.44 17.34
CA ALA A 56 9.90 24.43 16.25
C ALA A 56 9.09 23.96 15.04
N LEU A 57 9.21 22.67 14.67
CA LEU A 57 8.39 22.07 13.60
C LEU A 57 6.90 22.11 13.94
N ARG A 58 6.50 21.84 15.19
CA ARG A 58 5.10 21.92 15.64
C ARG A 58 4.55 23.35 15.63
N LYS A 59 5.37 24.37 15.88
CA LYS A 59 4.96 25.76 15.73
C LYS A 59 4.70 26.11 14.27
N ARG A 60 5.54 25.62 13.35
CA ARG A 60 5.40 25.84 11.91
C ARG A 60 4.23 25.08 11.30
N CYS A 61 4.01 23.84 11.74
CA CYS A 61 2.92 22.98 11.31
C CYS A 61 2.18 22.42 12.53
N PRO A 62 1.22 23.18 13.10
CA PRO A 62 0.47 22.74 14.28
C PRO A 62 -0.43 21.54 13.95
N ARG A 63 -0.66 20.67 14.95
CA ARG A 63 -1.50 19.47 14.78
C ARG A 63 -2.88 19.78 14.21
N SER A 64 -3.49 20.90 14.59
CA SER A 64 -4.78 21.35 14.06
C SER A 64 -4.79 21.64 12.56
N ALA A 65 -3.61 21.93 11.97
CA ALA A 65 -3.50 22.12 10.53
C ALA A 65 -3.80 20.83 9.75
N HIS A 66 -3.51 19.66 10.34
CA HIS A 66 -3.72 18.37 9.70
C HIS A 66 -5.20 17.94 9.64
N ALA A 67 -6.06 18.55 10.44
CA ALA A 67 -7.51 18.31 10.39
C ALA A 67 -8.19 18.95 9.17
N ARG A 68 -7.51 19.88 8.49
CA ARG A 68 -8.06 20.60 7.35
C ARG A 68 -7.72 19.85 6.07
N TRP A 69 -8.73 19.28 5.45
CA TRP A 69 -8.62 18.72 4.11
C TRP A 69 -9.60 19.44 3.19
N LYS A 70 -9.13 19.77 1.98
CA LYS A 70 -9.97 20.29 0.89
C LYS A 70 -9.55 19.60 -0.40
N PRO A 71 -10.49 19.20 -1.26
CA PRO A 71 -10.13 18.68 -2.57
C PRO A 71 -9.35 19.73 -3.35
N PHE A 72 -8.23 19.34 -3.93
CA PHE A 72 -7.46 20.23 -4.81
C PHE A 72 -8.12 20.36 -6.18
N ARG A 73 -7.82 21.47 -6.88
CA ARG A 73 -8.34 21.71 -8.23
C ARG A 73 -7.88 20.61 -9.20
N GLY A 74 -8.81 20.00 -9.92
CA GLY A 74 -8.53 18.91 -10.85
C GLY A 74 -8.37 17.54 -10.18
N ARG A 75 -8.78 17.39 -8.92
CA ARG A 75 -8.86 16.08 -8.27
C ARG A 75 -9.82 15.16 -9.03
N ASP A 76 -9.30 14.05 -9.55
CA ASP A 76 -10.08 13.02 -10.23
C ASP A 76 -9.73 11.63 -9.65
N PRO A 77 -10.46 11.16 -8.62
CA PRO A 77 -10.21 9.86 -8.00
C PRO A 77 -10.38 8.68 -8.96
N LEU A 78 -11.27 8.80 -9.95
CA LEU A 78 -11.50 7.72 -10.91
C LEU A 78 -10.32 7.60 -11.89
N ALA A 79 -9.76 8.73 -12.36
CA ALA A 79 -8.55 8.70 -13.17
C ALA A 79 -7.35 8.15 -12.38
N GLN A 80 -7.23 8.51 -11.10
CA GLN A 80 -6.20 7.98 -10.21
C GLN A 80 -6.35 6.47 -10.01
N LEU A 81 -7.58 5.97 -9.81
CA LEU A 81 -7.86 4.55 -9.69
C LEU A 81 -7.51 3.79 -10.97
N ARG A 82 -7.95 4.27 -12.14
CA ARG A 82 -7.60 3.70 -13.45
C ARG A 82 -6.09 3.63 -13.66
N ARG A 83 -5.36 4.66 -13.23
CA ARG A 83 -3.89 4.66 -13.29
C ARG A 83 -3.28 3.59 -12.40
N SER A 84 -3.82 3.38 -11.21
CA SER A 84 -3.41 2.28 -10.32
C SER A 84 -3.72 0.91 -10.92
N ASP A 85 -4.84 0.77 -11.62
CA ASP A 85 -5.26 -0.49 -12.24
C ASP A 85 -4.42 -0.83 -13.48
N ALA A 86 -3.89 0.15 -14.19
CA ALA A 86 -3.09 -0.06 -15.40
C ALA A 86 -1.81 -0.89 -15.18
N THR A 87 -1.32 -0.97 -13.95
CA THR A 87 -0.15 -1.78 -13.57
C THR A 87 -0.51 -3.18 -13.05
N ARG A 88 -1.79 -3.52 -13.00
CA ARG A 88 -2.31 -4.77 -12.43
C ARG A 88 -2.71 -5.76 -13.52
N LEU A 89 -2.89 -7.02 -13.12
CA LEU A 89 -3.40 -8.06 -14.02
C LEU A 89 -4.86 -7.75 -14.39
N PRO A 90 -5.18 -7.57 -15.70
CA PRO A 90 -6.49 -7.07 -16.12
C PRO A 90 -7.68 -7.89 -15.61
N TRP A 91 -7.55 -9.23 -15.56
CA TRP A 91 -8.63 -10.12 -15.10
C TRP A 91 -8.88 -10.06 -13.59
N LEU A 92 -7.94 -9.54 -12.78
CA LEU A 92 -8.10 -9.34 -11.34
C LEU A 92 -8.69 -7.97 -10.98
N VAL A 93 -8.71 -7.01 -11.90
CA VAL A 93 -9.24 -5.67 -11.65
C VAL A 93 -10.72 -5.70 -11.26
N PRO A 94 -11.63 -6.43 -11.95
CA PRO A 94 -13.02 -6.52 -11.53
C PRO A 94 -13.20 -7.15 -10.13
N VAL A 95 -12.42 -8.19 -9.82
CA VAL A 95 -12.45 -8.84 -8.50
C VAL A 95 -12.01 -7.86 -7.40
N ARG A 96 -10.95 -7.09 -7.67
CA ARG A 96 -10.47 -6.04 -6.76
C ARG A 96 -11.54 -4.98 -6.52
N HIS A 97 -12.18 -4.49 -7.57
CA HIS A 97 -13.23 -3.47 -7.45
C HIS A 97 -14.45 -4.02 -6.70
N GLY A 98 -14.85 -5.28 -6.94
CA GLY A 98 -15.90 -5.95 -6.17
C GLY A 98 -15.61 -5.96 -4.67
N ARG A 99 -14.40 -6.36 -4.27
CA ARG A 99 -13.96 -6.33 -2.87
C ARG A 99 -13.91 -4.91 -2.29
N MET A 100 -13.45 -3.93 -3.06
CA MET A 100 -13.44 -2.52 -2.63
C MET A 100 -14.84 -1.95 -2.39
N ALA A 101 -15.86 -2.47 -3.10
CA ALA A 101 -17.24 -2.01 -2.95
C ALA A 101 -17.96 -2.57 -1.70
N GLU A 102 -17.36 -3.54 -1.00
CA GLU A 102 -17.97 -4.19 0.17
C GLU A 102 -18.12 -3.24 1.38
N SER A 103 -17.16 -2.33 1.59
CA SER A 103 -17.20 -1.38 2.70
C SER A 103 -16.28 -0.18 2.50
N SER A 104 -16.49 0.89 3.27
CA SER A 104 -15.60 2.06 3.28
C SER A 104 -14.15 1.68 3.65
N PHE A 105 -13.99 0.75 4.58
CA PHE A 105 -12.67 0.25 4.97
C PHE A 105 -12.01 -0.56 3.85
N ALA A 106 -12.76 -1.44 3.17
CA ALA A 106 -12.27 -2.18 2.02
C ALA A 106 -11.87 -1.23 0.87
N PHE A 107 -12.65 -0.17 0.64
CA PHE A 107 -12.31 0.87 -0.33
C PHE A 107 -11.01 1.60 0.06
N LEU A 108 -10.89 2.03 1.31
CA LEU A 108 -9.67 2.68 1.81
C LEU A 108 -8.45 1.80 1.58
N ARG A 109 -8.50 0.52 1.95
CA ARG A 109 -7.41 -0.44 1.71
C ARG A 109 -7.02 -0.52 0.24
N GLY A 110 -8.00 -0.51 -0.66
CA GLY A 110 -7.77 -0.60 -2.10
C GLY A 110 -7.25 0.69 -2.75
N THR A 111 -7.16 1.83 -2.03
CA THR A 111 -6.87 3.14 -2.62
C THR A 111 -5.68 3.88 -2.01
N PRO A 112 -4.52 3.24 -1.76
CA PRO A 112 -3.35 3.95 -1.21
C PRO A 112 -2.88 5.06 -2.16
N PHE A 113 -2.86 4.82 -3.47
CA PHE A 113 -2.44 5.81 -4.46
C PHE A 113 -3.37 7.03 -4.51
N VAL A 114 -4.69 6.83 -4.43
CA VAL A 114 -5.66 7.95 -4.39
C VAL A 114 -5.42 8.80 -3.15
N MET A 115 -5.24 8.17 -1.99
CA MET A 115 -4.95 8.87 -0.75
C MET A 115 -3.60 9.60 -0.80
N ALA A 116 -2.56 8.99 -1.38
CA ALA A 116 -1.26 9.65 -1.54
C ALA A 116 -1.36 10.93 -2.40
N CYS A 117 -2.15 10.91 -3.47
CA CYS A 117 -2.44 12.10 -4.27
C CYS A 117 -3.13 13.20 -3.45
N ASP A 118 -4.09 12.84 -2.60
CA ASP A 118 -4.76 13.78 -1.70
C ASP A 118 -3.80 14.33 -0.64
N LEU A 119 -2.98 13.47 -0.02
CA LEU A 119 -2.04 13.84 1.02
C LEU A 119 -0.91 14.75 0.53
N ALA A 120 -0.53 14.65 -0.75
CA ALA A 120 0.46 15.54 -1.38
C ALA A 120 0.09 17.02 -1.30
N HIS A 121 -1.20 17.34 -1.11
CA HIS A 121 -1.72 18.70 -1.00
C HIS A 121 -2.04 19.10 0.46
N THR A 122 -1.61 18.29 1.43
CA THR A 122 -1.86 18.56 2.86
C THR A 122 -0.62 19.13 3.54
N PRO A 123 -0.77 19.86 4.67
CA PRO A 123 0.36 20.37 5.43
C PRO A 123 1.28 19.24 5.89
N VAL A 124 2.59 19.51 5.86
CA VAL A 124 3.66 18.63 6.34
C VAL A 124 4.63 19.39 7.22
N SER A 125 5.16 18.77 8.27
CA SER A 125 6.14 19.38 9.17
C SER A 125 7.54 19.51 8.54
N GLY A 126 7.83 18.66 7.55
CA GLY A 126 9.14 18.55 6.91
C GLY A 126 9.97 17.37 7.44
N LEU A 127 9.48 16.63 8.44
CA LEU A 127 10.10 15.36 8.83
C LEU A 127 9.77 14.29 7.78
N ARG A 128 10.81 13.60 7.34
CA ARG A 128 10.69 12.50 6.35
C ARG A 128 11.20 11.21 6.97
N CYS A 129 10.54 10.13 6.63
CA CYS A 129 10.96 8.78 6.98
C CYS A 129 10.72 7.83 5.80
N GLN A 130 11.11 6.58 5.95
CA GLN A 130 10.65 5.52 5.07
C GLN A 130 9.22 5.20 5.48
N LEU A 131 8.27 5.52 4.59
CA LEU A 131 6.85 5.21 4.82
C LEU A 131 6.58 3.74 4.56
N SER A 132 5.59 3.18 5.21
CA SER A 132 4.92 1.95 4.75
C SER A 132 4.18 2.21 3.43
N GLY A 133 3.56 3.39 3.31
CA GLY A 133 2.77 3.79 2.13
C GLY A 133 1.32 3.32 2.20
N ASP A 134 1.05 2.19 2.85
CA ASP A 134 -0.29 1.65 3.09
C ASP A 134 -0.53 1.31 4.57
N ALA A 135 -0.22 2.22 5.49
CA ALA A 135 -0.30 2.06 6.93
C ALA A 135 -1.74 2.07 7.46
N HIS A 136 -2.65 1.24 6.93
CA HIS A 136 -3.99 1.07 7.48
C HIS A 136 -4.01 0.03 8.63
N LEU A 137 -5.05 0.06 9.48
CA LEU A 137 -5.13 -0.75 10.70
C LEU A 137 -4.88 -2.26 10.47
N ALA A 138 -5.39 -2.83 9.38
CA ALA A 138 -5.20 -4.26 9.10
C ALA A 138 -3.79 -4.63 8.60
N ASN A 139 -2.89 -3.65 8.39
CA ASN A 139 -1.48 -3.90 8.10
C ASN A 139 -0.61 -3.96 9.36
N PHE A 140 -1.20 -3.78 10.53
CA PHE A 140 -0.52 -4.00 11.80
C PHE A 140 -0.88 -5.37 12.35
N GLY A 141 0.10 -6.15 12.76
CA GLY A 141 -0.12 -7.49 13.26
C GLY A 141 1.02 -8.03 14.10
N LEU A 142 0.76 -9.19 14.69
CA LEU A 142 1.76 -9.94 15.45
C LEU A 142 2.44 -10.94 14.51
N PHE A 143 3.76 -11.00 14.55
CA PHE A 143 4.54 -12.02 13.88
C PHE A 143 5.80 -12.38 14.65
N ALA A 144 6.33 -13.56 14.38
CA ALA A 144 7.57 -14.02 15.00
C ALA A 144 8.78 -13.59 14.17
N THR A 145 9.80 -13.03 14.83
CA THR A 145 11.10 -12.80 14.20
C THR A 145 11.84 -14.11 13.95
N PRO A 146 12.91 -14.13 13.15
CA PRO A 146 13.77 -15.30 12.99
C PRO A 146 14.29 -15.86 14.32
N GLU A 147 14.47 -14.98 15.33
CA GLU A 147 14.90 -15.33 16.68
C GLU A 147 13.74 -15.83 17.58
N ARG A 148 12.54 -15.99 16.99
CA ARG A 148 11.31 -16.43 17.68
C ARG A 148 10.78 -15.47 18.74
N HIS A 149 11.11 -14.18 18.63
CA HIS A 149 10.46 -13.15 19.45
C HIS A 149 9.16 -12.73 18.77
N LEU A 150 8.08 -12.63 19.55
CA LEU A 150 6.81 -12.10 19.08
C LEU A 150 6.88 -10.59 19.09
N ILE A 151 6.68 -9.98 17.93
CA ILE A 151 6.64 -8.52 17.76
C ILE A 151 5.32 -8.10 17.13
N PHE A 152 4.92 -6.86 17.43
CA PHE A 152 3.79 -6.20 16.79
C PHE A 152 4.33 -5.07 15.92
N ASP A 153 4.13 -5.17 14.62
CA ASP A 153 4.64 -4.18 13.66
C ASP A 153 3.81 -4.21 12.37
N LEU A 154 4.22 -3.42 11.40
CA LEU A 154 3.69 -3.42 10.04
C LEU A 154 4.09 -4.71 9.29
N ASN A 155 3.13 -5.29 8.56
CA ASN A 155 3.31 -6.56 7.85
C ASN A 155 3.57 -6.38 6.36
N ASP A 156 3.20 -5.22 5.77
CA ASP A 156 3.25 -4.99 4.33
C ASP A 156 3.95 -3.67 4.02
N PHE A 157 4.94 -3.74 3.14
CA PHE A 157 5.78 -2.62 2.69
C PHE A 157 5.83 -2.49 1.17
N ASP A 158 4.88 -3.08 0.43
CA ASP A 158 4.86 -3.04 -1.04
C ASP A 158 4.76 -1.61 -1.59
N GLU A 159 4.09 -0.71 -0.88
CA GLU A 159 3.90 0.69 -1.23
C GLU A 159 4.95 1.64 -0.60
N THR A 160 6.05 1.07 -0.07
CA THR A 160 7.06 1.81 0.71
C THR A 160 7.80 2.85 -0.13
N LEU A 161 7.96 4.06 0.41
CA LEU A 161 8.69 5.16 -0.22
C LEU A 161 9.20 6.17 0.82
N PRO A 162 10.28 6.94 0.54
CA PRO A 162 10.66 8.06 1.39
C PRO A 162 9.67 9.21 1.30
N GLY A 163 9.01 9.55 2.41
CA GLY A 163 7.97 10.58 2.42
C GLY A 163 7.76 11.26 3.77
N PRO A 164 6.80 12.20 3.85
CA PRO A 164 6.41 12.83 5.10
C PRO A 164 5.76 11.80 6.03
N PHE A 165 6.24 11.68 7.28
CA PHE A 165 5.71 10.71 8.24
C PHE A 165 4.20 10.87 8.50
N GLU A 166 3.68 12.06 8.30
CA GLU A 166 2.26 12.38 8.45
C GLU A 166 1.35 11.59 7.52
N TRP A 167 1.88 11.09 6.40
CA TRP A 167 1.07 10.32 5.45
C TRP A 167 0.63 8.99 6.05
N ASP A 168 1.56 8.24 6.65
CA ASP A 168 1.23 6.96 7.31
C ASP A 168 0.32 7.19 8.52
N VAL A 169 0.60 8.22 9.34
CA VAL A 169 -0.24 8.56 10.50
C VAL A 169 -1.67 8.91 10.07
N LYS A 170 -1.84 9.71 9.00
CA LYS A 170 -3.16 10.06 8.48
C LYS A 170 -3.89 8.86 7.89
N ARG A 171 -3.15 7.95 7.22
CA ARG A 171 -3.74 6.74 6.68
C ARG A 171 -4.20 5.80 7.78
N LEU A 172 -3.41 5.62 8.82
CA LEU A 172 -3.82 4.87 10.01
C LEU A 172 -5.07 5.49 10.64
N ALA A 173 -5.04 6.79 10.92
CA ALA A 173 -6.17 7.48 11.55
C ALA A 173 -7.46 7.42 10.71
N ALA A 174 -7.35 7.44 9.38
CA ALA A 174 -8.51 7.30 8.49
C ALA A 174 -9.05 5.86 8.43
N SER A 175 -8.30 4.88 8.90
CA SER A 175 -8.67 3.46 8.88
C SER A 175 -9.34 3.00 10.19
N CYS A 176 -9.34 3.84 11.23
CA CYS A 176 -10.01 3.61 12.51
C CYS A 176 -11.45 4.13 12.50
#